data_815c4b76a1229aef5eccc2d070e2685e
#
_entry.id   815c4b76a1229aef5eccc2d070e2685e
#
_cell.length_a   1.000
_cell.length_b   1.000
_cell.length_c   1.000
_cell.angle_alpha   90.00
_cell.angle_beta   90.00
_cell.angle_gamma   90.00
#
_symmetry.space_group_name_H-M   'P 1'
#
loop_
_entity.id
_entity.type
_entity.pdbx_description
1 polymer ?
#
loop_
_entity_poly.entity_id
_entity_poly.type
_entity_poly.pdbx_seq_one_letter_code
_entity_poly.pdbx_strand_id
1 'polypeptide(L)'
;MGRTLVITNDFPPRPGGIQTFGYEIVRRFEPSSVTVLTSDWEGAKEFDAAQDFKVIRADTHTLLPSKSTLAMAREIVVSENITRVLFGAAAPLGLLAAPLRKLGVTNIVGMTQGHETGWAMTPGTKQALRKIGNDTDYLTYI
;
A
#
# COMPACT_ATOMS: atom_id res chain seq x y z
N MET A 1 -16.69 -9.80 8.24
CA MET A 1 -16.09 -8.51 7.85
C MET A 1 -14.73 -8.72 7.23
N GLY A 2 -14.44 -8.00 6.15
CA GLY A 2 -13.20 -8.14 5.44
C GLY A 2 -12.03 -7.51 6.19
N ARG A 3 -10.84 -8.06 5.97
CA ARG A 3 -9.60 -7.49 6.48
C ARG A 3 -9.00 -6.57 5.42
N THR A 4 -8.20 -5.60 5.86
CA THR A 4 -7.58 -4.60 4.99
C THR A 4 -6.08 -4.78 4.96
N LEU A 5 -5.50 -4.78 3.76
CA LEU A 5 -4.06 -4.72 3.56
C LEU A 5 -3.69 -3.32 3.09
N VAL A 6 -2.79 -2.67 3.80
CA VAL A 6 -2.22 -1.39 3.40
C VAL A 6 -0.86 -1.66 2.78
N ILE A 7 -0.65 -1.21 1.55
CA ILE A 7 0.63 -1.37 0.84
C ILE A 7 1.20 0.02 0.60
N THR A 8 2.37 0.28 1.15
CA THR A 8 2.97 1.62 1.04
C THR A 8 4.48 1.57 1.28
N ASN A 9 5.20 2.49 0.63
CA ASN A 9 6.59 2.79 0.98
C ASN A 9 6.67 3.84 2.09
N ASP A 10 5.57 4.53 2.37
CA ASP A 10 5.55 5.70 3.21
C ASP A 10 4.99 5.37 4.58
N PHE A 11 5.82 4.72 5.40
CA PHE A 11 5.41 4.28 6.73
C PHE A 11 6.55 4.50 7.73
N PRO A 12 6.22 4.91 8.98
CA PRO A 12 7.27 5.05 10.01
C PRO A 12 7.99 3.71 10.25
N PRO A 13 9.25 3.74 10.71
CA PRO A 13 9.98 4.90 11.23
C PRO A 13 10.65 5.76 10.16
N ARG A 14 10.43 5.49 8.88
CA ARG A 14 10.87 6.39 7.82
C ARG A 14 10.25 7.77 8.07
N PRO A 15 11.08 8.85 8.16
CA PRO A 15 10.56 10.16 8.52
C PRO A 15 9.82 10.83 7.36
N GLY A 16 8.84 11.66 7.70
CA GLY A 16 8.12 12.48 6.73
C GLY A 16 6.65 12.64 7.06
N GLY A 17 6.01 13.64 6.44
CA GLY A 17 4.61 13.93 6.65
C GLY A 17 3.67 12.87 6.06
N ILE A 18 4.03 12.33 4.90
CA ILE A 18 3.24 11.27 4.26
C ILE A 18 3.26 10.00 5.12
N GLN A 19 4.42 9.69 5.70
CA GLN A 19 4.59 8.55 6.59
C GLN A 19 3.73 8.70 7.84
N THR A 20 3.74 9.87 8.45
CA THR A 20 2.93 10.16 9.63
C THR A 20 1.44 10.07 9.32
N PHE A 21 1.04 10.61 8.18
CA PHE A 21 -0.35 10.56 7.73
C PHE A 21 -0.82 9.11 7.53
N GLY A 22 -0.01 8.29 6.86
CA GLY A 22 -0.31 6.88 6.66
C GLY A 22 -0.46 6.13 7.99
N TYR A 23 0.43 6.39 8.93
CA TYR A 23 0.35 5.80 10.25
C TYR A 23 -0.92 6.20 10.99
N GLU A 24 -1.29 7.47 10.93
CA GLU A 24 -2.51 7.95 11.58
C GLU A 24 -3.77 7.31 11.00
N ILE A 25 -3.78 7.03 9.70
CA ILE A 25 -4.89 6.31 9.09
C ILE A 25 -4.94 4.86 9.59
N VAL A 26 -3.81 4.16 9.57
CA VAL A 26 -3.76 2.75 9.95
C VAL A 26 -4.18 2.55 11.40
N ARG A 27 -3.75 3.40 12.30
CA ARG A 27 -4.06 3.24 13.72
C ARG A 27 -5.53 3.49 14.06
N ARG A 28 -6.32 3.98 13.12
CA ARG A 28 -7.76 4.13 13.30
C ARG A 28 -8.55 2.87 12.95
N PHE A 29 -7.90 1.90 12.33
CA PHE A 29 -8.52 0.60 12.09
C PHE A 29 -8.51 -0.21 13.38
N GLU A 30 -9.46 -1.14 13.51
CA GLU A 30 -9.37 -2.18 14.51
C GLU A 30 -8.07 -2.95 14.29
N PRO A 31 -7.18 -3.06 15.29
CA PRO A 31 -5.84 -3.66 15.04
C PRO A 31 -5.87 -5.05 14.39
N SER A 32 -6.85 -5.88 14.74
CA SER A 32 -6.97 -7.22 14.19
C SER A 32 -7.49 -7.23 12.75
N SER A 33 -7.94 -6.09 12.22
CA SER A 33 -8.54 -5.99 10.89
C SER A 33 -7.60 -5.45 9.83
N VAL A 34 -6.37 -5.08 10.18
CA VAL A 34 -5.46 -4.42 9.26
C VAL A 34 -4.06 -5.03 9.34
N THR A 35 -3.44 -5.17 8.19
CA THR A 35 -2.03 -5.57 8.05
C THR A 35 -1.36 -4.57 7.12
N VAL A 36 -0.13 -4.18 7.44
CA VAL A 36 0.64 -3.26 6.62
C VAL A 36 1.77 -4.03 5.94
N LEU A 37 1.87 -3.89 4.62
CA LEU A 37 3.04 -4.34 3.85
C LEU A 37 3.81 -3.10 3.41
N THR A 38 5.05 -3.01 3.86
CA THR A 38 5.89 -1.84 3.58
C THR A 38 7.34 -2.24 3.38
N SER A 39 8.18 -1.26 3.05
CA SER A 39 9.61 -1.47 2.88
C SER A 39 10.32 -1.47 4.23
N ASP A 40 11.55 -2.00 4.23
CA ASP A 40 12.39 -1.97 5.43
C ASP A 40 12.96 -0.57 5.67
N TRP A 41 13.28 -0.30 6.91
CA TRP A 41 13.88 0.97 7.31
C TRP A 41 14.64 0.78 8.61
N GLU A 42 15.63 1.64 8.84
CA GLU A 42 16.37 1.63 10.10
C GLU A 42 15.41 1.89 11.26
N GLY A 43 15.47 1.06 12.30
CA GLY A 43 14.59 1.14 13.46
C GLY A 43 13.22 0.49 13.29
N ALA A 44 12.98 -0.17 12.15
CA ALA A 44 11.68 -0.77 11.84
C ALA A 44 11.29 -1.86 12.83
N LYS A 45 12.23 -2.69 13.24
CA LYS A 45 11.94 -3.81 14.15
C LYS A 45 11.39 -3.33 15.48
N GLU A 46 11.99 -2.30 16.04
CA GLU A 46 11.56 -1.71 17.31
C GLU A 46 10.23 -0.99 17.15
N PHE A 47 10.05 -0.28 16.03
CA PHE A 47 8.79 0.38 15.74
C PHE A 47 7.65 -0.62 15.64
N ASP A 48 7.84 -1.68 14.84
CA ASP A 48 6.81 -2.68 14.59
C ASP A 48 6.41 -3.41 15.86
N ALA A 49 7.38 -3.71 16.73
CA ALA A 49 7.13 -4.40 17.97
C ALA A 49 6.24 -3.58 18.95
N ALA A 50 6.21 -2.27 18.79
CA ALA A 50 5.41 -1.38 19.63
C ALA A 50 3.99 -1.17 19.10
N GLN A 51 3.61 -1.76 17.98
CA GLN A 51 2.30 -1.56 17.38
C GLN A 51 1.32 -2.67 17.74
N ASP A 52 0.03 -2.34 17.75
CA ASP A 52 -1.04 -3.30 18.02
C ASP A 52 -1.45 -4.07 16.75
N PHE A 53 -1.10 -3.56 15.59
CA PHE A 53 -1.43 -4.16 14.29
C PHE A 53 -0.20 -4.83 13.69
N LYS A 54 -0.43 -5.69 12.71
CA LYS A 54 0.65 -6.44 12.05
C LYS A 54 1.33 -5.63 10.97
N VAL A 55 2.66 -5.60 10.99
CA VAL A 55 3.48 -4.98 9.96
C VAL A 55 4.39 -6.04 9.36
N ILE A 56 4.37 -6.16 8.03
CA ILE A 56 5.24 -7.05 7.28
C ILE A 56 6.13 -6.17 6.42
N ARG A 57 7.45 -6.38 6.51
CA ARG A 57 8.40 -5.58 5.76
C ARG A 57 9.16 -6.43 4.76
N ALA A 58 9.19 -5.95 3.51
CA ALA A 58 10.03 -6.55 2.48
C ALA A 58 11.49 -6.19 2.76
N ASP A 59 12.40 -7.06 2.36
CA ASP A 59 13.85 -6.83 2.53
C ASP A 59 14.37 -5.89 1.43
N THR A 60 13.86 -4.67 1.44
CA THR A 60 14.22 -3.61 0.50
C THR A 60 13.81 -2.26 1.09
N HIS A 61 14.52 -1.20 0.71
CA HIS A 61 14.17 0.16 1.13
C HIS A 61 13.06 0.77 0.27
N THR A 62 12.73 0.15 -0.84
CA THR A 62 11.66 0.65 -1.73
C THR A 62 10.93 -0.51 -2.35
N LEU A 63 9.62 -0.61 -2.08
CA LEU A 63 8.76 -1.54 -2.78
C LEU A 63 8.51 -1.05 -4.20
N LEU A 64 8.63 -1.96 -5.16
CA LEU A 64 8.28 -1.71 -6.54
C LEU A 64 7.13 -2.63 -6.93
N PRO A 65 6.35 -2.29 -7.96
CA PRO A 65 5.27 -3.17 -8.44
C PRO A 65 5.84 -4.35 -9.22
N SER A 66 6.69 -5.14 -8.57
CA SER A 66 7.43 -6.25 -9.13
C SER A 66 6.76 -7.57 -8.81
N LYS A 67 7.26 -8.65 -9.43
CA LYS A 67 6.77 -10.00 -9.15
C LYS A 67 7.00 -10.39 -7.69
N SER A 68 8.11 -9.96 -7.10
CA SER A 68 8.41 -10.30 -5.71
C SER A 68 7.47 -9.59 -4.74
N THR A 69 7.17 -8.32 -4.98
CA THR A 69 6.19 -7.58 -4.17
C THR A 69 4.79 -8.17 -4.33
N LEU A 70 4.42 -8.51 -5.56
CA LEU A 70 3.13 -9.16 -5.81
C LEU A 70 3.03 -10.50 -5.09
N ALA A 71 4.11 -11.30 -5.08
CA ALA A 71 4.11 -12.58 -4.37
C ALA A 71 3.89 -12.40 -2.87
N MET A 72 4.53 -11.41 -2.26
CA MET A 72 4.32 -11.09 -0.85
C MET A 72 2.88 -10.66 -0.58
N ALA A 73 2.35 -9.77 -1.41
CA ALA A 73 0.99 -9.28 -1.25
C ALA A 73 -0.02 -10.42 -1.45
N ARG A 74 0.21 -11.29 -2.43
CA ARG A 74 -0.65 -12.45 -2.69
C ARG A 74 -0.70 -13.38 -1.46
N GLU A 75 0.46 -13.67 -0.89
CA GLU A 75 0.51 -14.53 0.29
C GLU A 75 -0.31 -13.95 1.44
N ILE A 76 -0.20 -12.67 1.68
CA ILE A 76 -0.96 -11.99 2.73
C ILE A 76 -2.47 -12.03 2.41
N VAL A 77 -2.83 -11.70 1.18
CA VAL A 77 -4.24 -11.68 0.76
C VAL A 77 -4.90 -13.04 0.98
N VAL A 78 -4.21 -14.10 0.58
CA VAL A 78 -4.76 -15.47 0.69
C VAL A 78 -4.76 -15.93 2.13
N SER A 79 -3.65 -15.80 2.86
CA SER A 79 -3.53 -16.33 4.22
C SER A 79 -4.37 -15.57 5.25
N GLU A 80 -4.63 -14.28 5.01
CA GLU A 80 -5.34 -13.44 5.97
C GLU A 80 -6.74 -13.04 5.52
N ASN A 81 -7.23 -13.59 4.40
CA ASN A 81 -8.56 -13.29 3.87
C ASN A 81 -8.78 -11.78 3.64
N ILE A 82 -7.81 -11.15 3.01
CA ILE A 82 -7.88 -9.72 2.71
C ILE A 82 -8.94 -9.48 1.62
N THR A 83 -9.86 -8.57 1.89
CA THR A 83 -10.89 -8.18 0.92
C THR A 83 -10.76 -6.73 0.47
N ARG A 84 -10.00 -5.92 1.20
CA ARG A 84 -9.76 -4.52 0.88
C ARG A 84 -8.28 -4.23 0.84
N VAL A 85 -7.85 -3.42 -0.13
CA VAL A 85 -6.46 -2.98 -0.25
C VAL A 85 -6.43 -1.46 -0.33
N LEU A 86 -5.55 -0.86 0.45
CA LEU A 86 -5.31 0.57 0.44
C LEU A 86 -3.84 0.80 0.05
N PHE A 87 -3.64 1.50 -1.07
CA PHE A 87 -2.29 1.94 -1.45
C PHE A 87 -2.03 3.31 -0.84
N GLY A 88 -1.01 3.40 0.02
CA GLY A 88 -0.67 4.64 0.71
C GLY A 88 -0.20 5.74 -0.22
N ALA A 89 0.35 5.36 -1.39
CA ALA A 89 0.58 6.26 -2.50
C ALA A 89 0.14 5.50 -3.76
N ALA A 90 -0.76 6.08 -4.54
CA ALA A 90 -1.39 5.40 -5.66
C ALA A 90 -0.39 4.92 -6.71
N ALA A 91 0.64 5.72 -6.99
CA ALA A 91 1.67 5.38 -7.96
C ALA A 91 3.01 5.15 -7.24
N PRO A 92 3.80 4.15 -7.61
CA PRO A 92 3.54 3.13 -8.65
C PRO A 92 2.86 1.85 -8.13
N LEU A 93 2.74 1.67 -6.80
CA LEU A 93 2.28 0.41 -6.22
C LEU A 93 0.85 0.04 -6.62
N GLY A 94 0.03 1.03 -6.99
CA GLY A 94 -1.32 0.77 -7.47
C GLY A 94 -1.38 -0.08 -8.74
N LEU A 95 -0.25 -0.27 -9.43
CA LEU A 95 -0.18 -1.22 -10.55
C LEU A 95 -0.42 -2.66 -10.10
N LEU A 96 -0.32 -2.95 -8.81
CA LEU A 96 -0.64 -4.25 -8.26
C LEU A 96 -2.16 -4.50 -8.15
N ALA A 97 -2.98 -3.49 -8.35
CA ALA A 97 -4.44 -3.58 -8.15
C ALA A 97 -5.09 -4.70 -8.97
N ALA A 98 -4.82 -4.75 -10.28
CA ALA A 98 -5.46 -5.73 -11.15
C ALA A 98 -5.16 -7.18 -10.74
N PRO A 99 -3.89 -7.59 -10.51
CA PRO A 99 -3.63 -8.95 -10.08
C PRO A 99 -4.19 -9.27 -8.69
N LEU A 100 -4.24 -8.29 -7.78
CA LEU A 100 -4.83 -8.52 -6.46
C LEU A 100 -6.35 -8.69 -6.53
N ARG A 101 -7.01 -7.95 -7.42
CA ARG A 101 -8.45 -8.08 -7.62
C ARG A 101 -8.82 -9.50 -8.05
N LYS A 102 -7.98 -10.14 -8.85
CA LYS A 102 -8.20 -11.53 -9.28
C LYS A 102 -8.15 -12.53 -8.13
N LEU A 103 -7.64 -12.14 -6.98
CA LEU A 103 -7.55 -12.99 -5.79
C LEU A 103 -8.74 -12.83 -4.84
N GLY A 104 -9.74 -12.04 -5.23
CA GLY A 104 -10.93 -11.85 -4.40
C GLY A 104 -10.95 -10.54 -3.64
N VAL A 105 -9.99 -9.66 -3.86
CA VAL A 105 -10.03 -8.32 -3.29
C VAL A 105 -11.16 -7.55 -3.96
N THR A 106 -12.11 -7.06 -3.16
CA THR A 106 -13.32 -6.42 -3.69
C THR A 106 -13.27 -4.90 -3.68
N ASN A 107 -12.48 -4.31 -2.78
CA ASN A 107 -12.37 -2.86 -2.66
C ASN A 107 -10.91 -2.45 -2.69
N ILE A 108 -10.57 -1.56 -3.61
CA ILE A 108 -9.19 -1.06 -3.76
C ILE A 108 -9.23 0.46 -3.78
N VAL A 109 -8.48 1.07 -2.86
CA VAL A 109 -8.38 2.53 -2.73
C VAL A 109 -6.93 2.94 -2.89
N GLY A 110 -6.67 3.95 -3.71
CA GLY A 110 -5.36 4.55 -3.84
C GLY A 110 -5.39 5.97 -3.30
N MET A 111 -4.38 6.34 -2.51
CA MET A 111 -4.24 7.71 -2.02
C MET A 111 -3.25 8.46 -2.90
N THR A 112 -3.66 9.60 -3.43
CA THR A 112 -2.75 10.46 -4.18
C THR A 112 -2.10 11.44 -3.20
N GLN A 113 -0.80 11.64 -3.37
CA GLN A 113 0.02 12.43 -2.44
C GLN A 113 0.61 13.69 -3.10
N GLY A 114 0.21 13.97 -4.34
CA GLY A 114 0.67 15.14 -5.08
C GLY A 114 1.82 14.85 -6.05
N HIS A 115 2.65 13.86 -5.79
CA HIS A 115 3.77 13.54 -6.70
C HIS A 115 3.32 12.90 -8.02
N GLU A 116 2.07 12.42 -8.07
CA GLU A 116 1.49 11.85 -9.28
C GLU A 116 1.37 12.86 -10.41
N THR A 117 1.42 14.16 -10.12
CA THR A 117 1.42 15.20 -11.14
C THR A 117 2.58 15.03 -12.12
N GLY A 118 3.78 14.71 -11.61
CA GLY A 118 4.93 14.42 -12.46
C GLY A 118 4.73 13.21 -13.35
N TRP A 119 4.02 12.20 -12.86
CA TRP A 119 3.69 11.00 -13.63
C TRP A 119 2.78 11.31 -14.81
N ALA A 120 1.87 12.27 -14.65
CA ALA A 120 0.94 12.66 -15.70
C ALA A 120 1.60 13.41 -16.85
N MET A 121 2.82 13.91 -16.67
CA MET A 121 3.53 14.71 -17.65
C MET A 121 4.34 13.89 -18.64
N THR A 122 4.54 12.59 -18.41
CA THR A 122 5.35 11.73 -19.26
C THR A 122 4.45 10.64 -19.88
N PRO A 123 4.52 10.36 -21.19
CA PRO A 123 3.59 9.42 -21.83
C PRO A 123 3.54 8.03 -21.20
N GLY A 124 4.69 7.42 -20.90
CA GLY A 124 4.74 6.09 -20.29
C GLY A 124 4.17 6.06 -18.89
N THR A 125 4.55 7.00 -18.04
CA THR A 125 4.05 7.10 -16.67
C THR A 125 2.60 7.56 -16.63
N LYS A 126 2.17 8.37 -17.60
CA LYS A 126 0.78 8.75 -17.74
C LYS A 126 -0.12 7.53 -18.00
N GLN A 127 0.33 6.61 -18.84
CA GLN A 127 -0.41 5.38 -19.10
C GLN A 127 -0.49 4.50 -17.86
N ALA A 128 0.61 4.39 -17.10
CA ALA A 128 0.62 3.66 -15.83
C ALA A 128 -0.35 4.29 -14.82
N LEU A 129 -0.37 5.61 -14.72
CA LEU A 129 -1.28 6.31 -13.82
C LEU A 129 -2.74 6.10 -14.23
N ARG A 130 -3.01 6.10 -15.53
CA ARG A 130 -4.36 5.83 -16.04
C ARG A 130 -4.81 4.42 -15.71
N LYS A 131 -3.91 3.44 -15.85
CA LYS A 131 -4.21 2.05 -15.48
C LYS A 131 -4.52 1.94 -13.99
N ILE A 132 -3.73 2.59 -13.13
CA ILE A 132 -3.98 2.62 -11.70
C ILE A 132 -5.39 3.19 -11.40
N GLY A 133 -5.74 4.30 -12.04
CA GLY A 133 -7.05 4.91 -11.87
C GLY A 133 -8.19 4.00 -12.31
N ASN A 134 -7.98 3.23 -13.38
CA ASN A 134 -8.99 2.30 -13.89
C ASN A 134 -9.14 1.04 -13.02
N ASP A 135 -8.04 0.60 -12.40
CA ASP A 135 -8.01 -0.65 -11.63
C ASP A 135 -8.37 -0.45 -10.15
N THR A 136 -8.42 0.79 -9.67
CA THR A 136 -8.82 1.10 -8.30
C THR A 136 -10.29 1.53 -8.28
N ASP A 137 -10.95 1.30 -7.15
CA ASP A 137 -12.36 1.72 -6.99
C ASP A 137 -12.45 3.20 -6.65
N TYR A 138 -11.49 3.71 -5.87
CA TYR A 138 -11.45 5.10 -5.46
C TYR A 138 -10.01 5.60 -5.43
N LEU A 139 -9.84 6.86 -5.84
CA LEU A 139 -8.61 7.62 -5.62
C LEU A 139 -8.95 8.79 -4.72
N THR A 140 -8.15 9.01 -3.70
CA THR A 140 -8.36 10.13 -2.79
C THR A 140 -7.39 11.26 -3.11
N TYR A 141 -7.73 12.47 -2.69
CA TYR A 141 -6.90 13.66 -2.86
C TYR A 141 -6.46 14.19 -1.51
N ILE A 142 -5.32 14.85 -1.53
CA ILE A 142 -4.87 15.61 -0.38
C ILE A 142 -5.14 17.08 -0.61
#